data_2ff0eb7c40833e83075a72eebf73caae
#
_entry.id   2ff0eb7c40833e83075a72eebf73caae
#
_cell.length_a   1.000
_cell.length_b   1.000
_cell.length_c   1.000
_cell.angle_alpha   90.00
_cell.angle_beta   90.00
_cell.angle_gamma   90.00
#
_symmetry.space_group_name_H-M   'P 1'
#
loop_
_entity.id
_entity.type
_entity.pdbx_description
1 polymer ?
#
loop_
_entity_poly.entity_id
_entity_poly.type
_entity_poly.pdbx_seq_one_letter_code
_entity_poly.pdbx_strand_id
1 'polypeptide(L)'
;MSTFGGAELGCIAAEKVLEICSRPETRAQVHYISHYLRSGLSDIQKNHPDFFVGIRQRATIMGLEFDHPEGAKYVMRWLYRNGVWAIYSALDPRALQFKPGILADRDLCDEILNRLDTAVGQARQEIFGSRARTYVASRRKPAHAEEAA
;
A
#
# COMPACT_ATOMS: atom_id res chain seq x y z
N MET A 1 -17.66 9.59 25.63
CA MET A 1 -18.92 10.09 25.02
C MET A 1 -18.77 10.00 23.52
N SER A 2 -19.72 9.37 22.79
CA SER A 2 -19.66 9.20 21.33
C SER A 2 -20.65 10.17 20.70
N THR A 3 -20.24 10.91 19.65
CA THR A 3 -21.09 11.89 18.95
C THR A 3 -22.30 11.23 18.27
N PHE A 4 -22.15 9.97 17.82
CA PHE A 4 -23.18 9.21 17.12
C PHE A 4 -23.60 7.95 17.88
N GLY A 5 -23.18 7.80 19.17
CA GLY A 5 -23.57 6.68 20.01
C GLY A 5 -25.07 6.69 20.26
N GLY A 6 -25.75 5.60 19.89
CA GLY A 6 -27.20 5.47 20.03
C GLY A 6 -28.02 6.09 18.89
N ALA A 7 -27.38 6.58 17.81
CA ALA A 7 -28.11 6.99 16.60
C ALA A 7 -28.84 5.78 15.99
N GLU A 8 -30.16 5.85 15.86
CA GLU A 8 -31.01 4.73 15.43
C GLU A 8 -30.56 4.11 14.11
N LEU A 9 -30.34 4.94 13.08
CA LEU A 9 -29.83 4.47 11.78
C LEU A 9 -28.44 3.81 11.89
N GLY A 10 -27.59 4.32 12.78
CA GLY A 10 -26.28 3.73 13.05
C GLY A 10 -26.38 2.35 13.70
N CYS A 11 -27.33 2.15 14.60
CA CYS A 11 -27.59 0.86 15.24
C CYS A 11 -28.12 -0.16 14.23
N ILE A 12 -29.07 0.21 13.37
CA ILE A 12 -29.62 -0.65 12.30
C ILE A 12 -28.50 -1.07 11.32
N ALA A 13 -27.66 -0.12 10.91
CA ALA A 13 -26.52 -0.40 10.03
C ALA A 13 -25.50 -1.35 10.70
N ALA A 14 -25.19 -1.13 11.97
CA ALA A 14 -24.27 -1.97 12.73
C ALA A 14 -24.81 -3.40 12.89
N GLU A 15 -26.10 -3.57 13.19
CA GLU A 15 -26.74 -4.88 13.27
C GLU A 15 -26.62 -5.63 11.94
N LYS A 16 -26.87 -4.96 10.81
CA LYS A 16 -26.76 -5.56 9.49
C LYS A 16 -25.33 -5.95 9.13
N VAL A 17 -24.36 -5.14 9.48
CA VAL A 17 -22.92 -5.46 9.31
C VAL A 17 -22.55 -6.67 10.14
N LEU A 18 -22.97 -6.75 11.41
CA LEU A 18 -22.71 -7.90 12.27
C LEU A 18 -23.36 -9.19 11.73
N GLU A 19 -24.60 -9.11 11.25
CA GLU A 19 -25.28 -10.22 10.60
C GLU A 19 -24.45 -10.76 9.41
N ILE A 20 -24.04 -9.87 8.50
CA ILE A 20 -23.25 -10.26 7.31
C ILE A 20 -21.89 -10.83 7.71
N CYS A 21 -21.16 -10.17 8.61
CA CYS A 21 -19.84 -10.62 9.04
C CYS A 21 -19.87 -11.94 9.81
N SER A 22 -21.00 -12.28 10.43
CA SER A 22 -21.17 -13.52 11.20
C SER A 22 -21.46 -14.74 10.33
N ARG A 23 -21.83 -14.55 9.08
CA ARG A 23 -22.16 -15.66 8.16
C ARG A 23 -20.96 -16.53 7.88
N PRO A 24 -21.12 -17.86 7.88
CA PRO A 24 -20.04 -18.80 7.53
C PRO A 24 -19.45 -18.51 6.13
N GLU A 25 -20.30 -18.14 5.16
CA GLU A 25 -19.92 -17.84 3.79
C GLU A 25 -19.01 -16.59 3.74
N THR A 26 -19.34 -15.56 4.50
CA THR A 26 -18.50 -14.34 4.59
C THR A 26 -17.13 -14.66 5.20
N ARG A 27 -17.09 -15.50 6.23
CA ARG A 27 -15.83 -15.95 6.85
C ARG A 27 -14.98 -16.76 5.87
N ALA A 28 -15.59 -17.69 5.13
CA ALA A 28 -14.91 -18.46 4.10
C ALA A 28 -14.36 -17.55 2.99
N GLN A 29 -15.13 -16.57 2.56
CA GLN A 29 -14.72 -15.57 1.57
C GLN A 29 -13.52 -14.72 2.07
N VAL A 30 -13.57 -14.21 3.29
CA VAL A 30 -12.46 -13.48 3.92
C VAL A 30 -11.19 -14.34 3.97
N HIS A 31 -11.33 -15.62 4.31
CA HIS A 31 -10.19 -16.55 4.34
C HIS A 31 -9.60 -16.76 2.94
N TYR A 32 -10.44 -17.00 1.95
CA TYR A 32 -10.03 -17.16 0.55
C TYR A 32 -9.30 -15.89 0.04
N ILE A 33 -9.91 -14.70 0.16
CA ILE A 33 -9.33 -13.44 -0.30
C ILE A 33 -8.00 -13.16 0.40
N SER A 34 -7.91 -13.38 1.71
CA SER A 34 -6.70 -13.10 2.46
C SER A 34 -5.52 -13.96 2.00
N HIS A 35 -5.74 -15.23 1.67
CA HIS A 35 -4.72 -16.10 1.08
C HIS A 35 -4.37 -15.70 -0.34
N TYR A 36 -5.38 -15.40 -1.16
CA TYR A 36 -5.20 -14.99 -2.54
C TYR A 36 -4.36 -13.71 -2.65
N LEU A 37 -4.73 -12.68 -1.92
CA LEU A 37 -3.98 -11.43 -1.86
C LEU A 37 -2.57 -11.61 -1.29
N ARG A 38 -2.40 -12.46 -0.27
CA ARG A 38 -1.07 -12.77 0.27
C ARG A 38 -0.14 -13.36 -0.77
N SER A 39 -0.65 -14.29 -1.59
CA SER A 39 0.13 -14.88 -2.68
C SER A 39 0.56 -13.84 -3.69
N GLY A 40 -0.39 -13.05 -4.22
CA GLY A 40 -0.09 -11.99 -5.19
C GLY A 40 0.85 -10.92 -4.65
N LEU A 41 0.67 -10.50 -3.39
CA LEU A 41 1.59 -9.57 -2.73
C LEU A 41 3.00 -10.14 -2.57
N SER A 42 3.13 -11.44 -2.32
CA SER A 42 4.44 -12.10 -2.24
C SER A 42 5.14 -12.14 -3.59
N ASP A 43 4.38 -12.26 -4.69
CA ASP A 43 4.96 -12.22 -6.03
C ASP A 43 5.39 -10.78 -6.41
N ILE A 44 4.60 -9.77 -6.06
CA ILE A 44 5.01 -8.36 -6.19
C ILE A 44 6.28 -8.08 -5.37
N GLN A 45 6.37 -8.60 -4.14
CA GLN A 45 7.57 -8.46 -3.32
C GLN A 45 8.80 -9.06 -3.98
N LYS A 46 8.68 -10.22 -4.63
CA LYS A 46 9.77 -10.85 -5.39
C LYS A 46 10.19 -10.02 -6.61
N ASN A 47 9.25 -9.31 -7.24
CA ASN A 47 9.53 -8.43 -8.38
C ASN A 47 10.29 -7.15 -7.95
N HIS A 48 10.15 -6.73 -6.69
CA HIS A 48 10.72 -5.49 -6.15
C HIS A 48 11.45 -5.72 -4.80
N PRO A 49 12.39 -6.69 -4.69
CA PRO A 49 12.95 -7.14 -3.42
C PRO A 49 13.81 -6.11 -2.70
N ASP A 50 14.35 -5.12 -3.41
CA ASP A 50 15.15 -4.02 -2.90
C ASP A 50 14.32 -2.82 -2.42
N PHE A 51 13.01 -2.86 -2.59
CA PHE A 51 12.11 -1.77 -2.21
C PHE A 51 10.91 -2.24 -1.39
N PHE A 52 10.21 -3.32 -1.79
CA PHE A 52 9.10 -3.90 -1.06
C PHE A 52 9.59 -5.02 -0.14
N VAL A 53 9.83 -4.70 1.13
CA VAL A 53 10.60 -5.57 2.04
C VAL A 53 9.76 -6.36 3.04
N GLY A 54 8.52 -5.99 3.29
CA GLY A 54 7.71 -6.67 4.30
C GLY A 54 6.21 -6.66 4.06
N ILE A 55 5.55 -7.76 4.46
CA ILE A 55 4.10 -7.91 4.45
C ILE A 55 3.66 -8.40 5.83
N ARG A 56 3.01 -7.53 6.59
CA ARG A 56 2.31 -7.88 7.85
C ARG A 56 0.84 -8.08 7.54
N GLN A 57 0.25 -9.19 8.00
CA GLN A 57 -1.13 -9.53 7.63
C GLN A 57 -1.93 -10.13 8.80
N ARG A 58 -3.16 -9.64 8.95
CA ARG A 58 -4.20 -10.25 9.75
C ARG A 58 -5.49 -10.27 8.93
N ALA A 59 -5.87 -11.44 8.39
CA ALA A 59 -6.95 -11.58 7.41
C ALA A 59 -6.78 -10.59 6.23
N THR A 60 -7.78 -9.76 5.92
CA THR A 60 -7.70 -8.73 4.86
C THR A 60 -7.08 -7.40 5.31
N ILE A 61 -6.64 -7.29 6.56
CA ILE A 61 -5.92 -6.12 7.05
C ILE A 61 -4.43 -6.37 6.89
N MET A 62 -3.76 -5.57 6.09
CA MET A 62 -2.35 -5.77 5.74
C MET A 62 -1.57 -4.46 5.88
N GLY A 63 -0.31 -4.59 6.28
CA GLY A 63 0.68 -3.51 6.24
C GLY A 63 1.80 -3.91 5.27
N LEU A 64 2.04 -3.09 4.26
CA LEU A 64 3.07 -3.31 3.25
C LEU A 64 4.25 -2.40 3.57
N GLU A 65 5.44 -2.96 3.78
CA GLU A 65 6.63 -2.22 4.19
C GLU A 65 7.59 -1.99 3.04
N PHE A 66 8.09 -0.75 2.93
CA PHE A 66 9.02 -0.33 1.88
C PHE A 66 10.34 0.17 2.48
N ASP A 67 11.47 -0.19 1.85
CA ASP A 67 12.82 0.21 2.28
C ASP A 67 13.17 1.65 1.85
N HIS A 68 12.38 2.58 2.36
CA HIS A 68 12.62 4.02 2.22
C HIS A 68 11.85 4.76 3.32
N PRO A 69 12.40 5.81 3.96
CA PRO A 69 11.74 6.54 5.06
C PRO A 69 10.33 7.04 4.75
N GLU A 70 10.05 7.34 3.48
CA GLU A 70 8.74 7.77 3.00
C GLU A 70 8.16 6.83 1.93
N GLY A 71 8.60 5.57 1.90
CA GLY A 71 8.27 4.62 0.83
C GLY A 71 6.78 4.46 0.58
N ALA A 72 5.99 4.33 1.65
CA ALA A 72 4.54 4.19 1.51
C ALA A 72 3.85 5.46 1.00
N LYS A 73 4.40 6.67 1.23
CA LYS A 73 3.86 7.90 0.65
C LYS A 73 4.04 7.95 -0.87
N TYR A 74 5.20 7.50 -1.36
CA TYR A 74 5.45 7.38 -2.80
C TYR A 74 4.50 6.37 -3.43
N VAL A 75 4.38 5.18 -2.84
CA VAL A 75 3.47 4.13 -3.33
C VAL A 75 2.01 4.59 -3.29
N MET A 76 1.56 5.23 -2.20
CA MET A 76 0.21 5.79 -2.08
C MET A 76 -0.09 6.78 -3.23
N ARG A 77 0.83 7.68 -3.55
CA ARG A 77 0.66 8.66 -4.63
C ARG A 77 0.52 7.98 -5.99
N TRP A 78 1.32 6.96 -6.27
CA TRP A 78 1.24 6.20 -7.50
C TRP A 78 0.01 5.30 -7.55
N LEU A 79 -0.43 4.70 -6.43
CA LEU A 79 -1.70 3.98 -6.33
C LEU A 79 -2.88 4.89 -6.68
N TYR A 80 -2.91 6.10 -6.12
CA TYR A 80 -3.95 7.09 -6.44
C TYR A 80 -4.02 7.39 -7.95
N ARG A 81 -2.87 7.58 -8.60
CA ARG A 81 -2.78 7.79 -10.05
C ARG A 81 -3.21 6.57 -10.86
N ASN A 82 -3.06 5.38 -10.32
CA ASN A 82 -3.52 4.13 -10.92
C ASN A 82 -4.95 3.74 -10.48
N GLY A 83 -5.70 4.66 -9.85
CA GLY A 83 -7.10 4.47 -9.49
C GLY A 83 -7.34 3.61 -8.25
N VAL A 84 -6.36 3.47 -7.36
CA VAL A 84 -6.48 2.75 -6.09
C VAL A 84 -6.25 3.71 -4.93
N TRP A 85 -7.24 3.80 -4.03
CA TRP A 85 -7.12 4.57 -2.81
C TRP A 85 -6.52 3.72 -1.68
N ALA A 86 -5.39 4.15 -1.16
CA ALA A 86 -4.74 3.60 0.02
C ALA A 86 -4.09 4.72 0.82
N ILE A 87 -3.75 4.49 2.09
CA ILE A 87 -3.09 5.46 2.96
C ILE A 87 -1.85 4.87 3.60
N TYR A 88 -0.84 5.69 3.82
CA TYR A 88 0.32 5.30 4.63
C TYR A 88 -0.02 5.32 6.12
N SER A 89 0.78 4.66 6.95
CA SER A 89 0.66 4.74 8.40
C SER A 89 1.25 6.06 8.92
N ALA A 90 0.47 6.79 9.72
CA ALA A 90 0.95 8.03 10.37
C ALA A 90 2.11 7.77 11.36
N LEU A 91 2.16 6.56 11.93
CA LEU A 91 3.21 6.15 12.89
C LEU A 91 4.48 5.65 12.21
N ASP A 92 4.37 5.11 10.99
CA ASP A 92 5.50 4.62 10.20
C ASP A 92 5.26 4.90 8.71
N PRO A 93 5.83 5.99 8.17
CA PRO A 93 5.67 6.37 6.76
C PRO A 93 6.25 5.36 5.75
N ARG A 94 6.95 4.33 6.21
CA ARG A 94 7.40 3.21 5.38
C ARG A 94 6.30 2.19 5.14
N ALA A 95 5.24 2.20 5.98
CA ALA A 95 4.17 1.22 5.95
C ALA A 95 2.91 1.76 5.27
N LEU A 96 2.46 1.09 4.22
CA LEU A 96 1.18 1.33 3.57
C LEU A 96 0.09 0.48 4.24
N GLN A 97 -1.03 1.08 4.59
CA GLN A 97 -2.20 0.36 5.06
C GLN A 97 -2.97 -0.16 3.83
N PHE A 98 -3.00 -1.47 3.68
CA PHE A 98 -3.70 -2.16 2.61
C PHE A 98 -4.86 -2.97 3.19
N LYS A 99 -6.08 -2.50 2.94
CA LYS A 99 -7.31 -3.04 3.56
C LYS A 99 -8.42 -3.16 2.51
N PRO A 100 -8.33 -4.13 1.59
CA PRO A 100 -9.38 -4.38 0.61
C PRO A 100 -10.69 -4.81 1.29
N GLY A 101 -11.81 -4.54 0.64
CA GLY A 101 -13.12 -4.91 1.16
C GLY A 101 -13.29 -6.42 1.29
N ILE A 102 -13.99 -6.86 2.32
CA ILE A 102 -14.21 -8.29 2.61
C ILE A 102 -15.10 -9.00 1.58
N LEU A 103 -15.83 -8.25 0.77
CA LEU A 103 -16.70 -8.77 -0.28
C LEU A 103 -16.08 -8.68 -1.67
N ALA A 104 -14.77 -8.36 -1.78
CA ALA A 104 -14.08 -8.35 -3.05
C ALA A 104 -14.13 -9.74 -3.70
N ASP A 105 -14.34 -9.80 -5.00
CA ASP A 105 -14.20 -11.02 -5.79
C ASP A 105 -12.75 -11.19 -6.30
N ARG A 106 -12.54 -12.26 -7.03
CA ARG A 106 -11.23 -12.58 -7.57
C ARG A 106 -10.78 -11.55 -8.60
N ASP A 107 -11.65 -11.15 -9.51
CA ASP A 107 -11.31 -10.24 -10.61
C ASP A 107 -10.90 -8.87 -10.06
N LEU A 108 -11.59 -8.39 -9.03
CA LEU A 108 -11.22 -7.16 -8.32
C LEU A 108 -9.87 -7.31 -7.59
N CYS A 109 -9.61 -8.48 -6.98
CA CYS A 109 -8.31 -8.74 -6.35
C CYS A 109 -7.18 -8.71 -7.37
N ASP A 110 -7.36 -9.33 -8.55
CA ASP A 110 -6.39 -9.32 -9.64
C ASP A 110 -6.13 -7.90 -10.14
N GLU A 111 -7.20 -7.12 -10.34
CA GLU A 111 -7.07 -5.72 -10.75
C GLU A 111 -6.29 -4.89 -9.72
N ILE A 112 -6.60 -5.02 -8.42
CA ILE A 112 -5.89 -4.33 -7.35
C ILE A 112 -4.41 -4.73 -7.31
N LEU A 113 -4.09 -6.03 -7.42
CA LEU A 113 -2.71 -6.52 -7.42
C LEU A 113 -1.91 -5.99 -8.61
N ASN A 114 -2.48 -6.00 -9.81
CA ASN A 114 -1.84 -5.47 -11.02
C ASN A 114 -1.55 -3.96 -10.90
N ARG A 115 -2.50 -3.20 -10.39
CA ARG A 115 -2.34 -1.76 -10.15
C ARG A 115 -1.31 -1.48 -9.05
N LEU A 116 -1.26 -2.33 -8.03
CA LEU A 116 -0.27 -2.22 -6.95
C LEU A 116 1.14 -2.52 -7.46
N ASP A 117 1.35 -3.57 -8.25
CA ASP A 117 2.66 -3.89 -8.83
C ASP A 117 3.17 -2.73 -9.69
N THR A 118 2.30 -2.19 -10.55
CA THR A 118 2.60 -1.00 -11.34
C THR A 118 2.99 0.20 -10.47
N ALA A 119 2.24 0.48 -9.42
CA ALA A 119 2.48 1.61 -8.52
C ALA A 119 3.79 1.45 -7.72
N VAL A 120 4.08 0.23 -7.27
CA VAL A 120 5.35 -0.08 -6.57
C VAL A 120 6.54 0.10 -7.50
N GLY A 121 6.45 -0.38 -8.73
CA GLY A 121 7.49 -0.19 -9.77
C GLY A 121 7.75 1.29 -10.07
N GLN A 122 6.69 2.08 -10.24
CA GLN A 122 6.78 3.52 -10.50
C GLN A 122 7.37 4.29 -9.30
N ALA A 123 6.96 3.97 -8.08
CA ALA A 123 7.49 4.57 -6.86
C ALA A 123 8.99 4.24 -6.70
N ARG A 124 9.36 2.99 -6.90
CA ARG A 124 10.75 2.52 -6.89
C ARG A 124 11.60 3.27 -7.91
N GLN A 125 11.14 3.37 -9.14
CA GLN A 125 11.84 4.06 -10.21
C GLN A 125 12.04 5.55 -9.90
N GLU A 126 11.05 6.21 -9.31
CA GLU A 126 11.15 7.62 -8.91
C GLU A 126 12.20 7.81 -7.82
N ILE A 127 12.21 6.97 -6.79
CA ILE A 127 13.13 7.04 -5.65
C ILE A 127 14.57 6.78 -6.11
N PHE A 128 14.81 5.68 -6.79
CA PHE A 128 16.17 5.28 -7.18
C PHE A 128 16.67 6.02 -8.42
N GLY A 129 15.79 6.38 -9.36
CA GLY A 129 16.13 7.21 -10.52
C GLY A 129 16.50 8.64 -10.14
N SER A 130 15.94 9.21 -9.08
CA SER A 130 16.33 10.51 -8.56
C SER A 130 17.72 10.47 -7.89
N ARG A 131 18.04 9.41 -7.14
CA ARG A 131 19.36 9.20 -6.54
C ARG A 131 20.47 9.12 -7.59
N ALA A 132 20.24 8.40 -8.69
CA ALA A 132 21.19 8.32 -9.80
C ALA A 132 21.43 9.68 -10.45
N ARG A 133 20.40 10.50 -10.64
CA ARG A 133 20.52 11.87 -11.19
C ARG A 133 21.32 12.79 -10.26
N THR A 134 21.09 12.73 -8.96
CA THR A 134 21.82 13.55 -7.98
C THR A 134 23.30 13.17 -7.93
N TYR A 135 23.62 11.86 -8.00
CA TYR A 135 24.99 11.38 -8.02
C TYR A 135 25.74 11.83 -9.29
N VAL A 136 25.10 11.76 -10.46
CA VAL A 136 25.70 12.24 -11.72
C VAL A 136 25.86 13.75 -11.72
N ALA A 137 24.91 14.52 -11.17
CA ALA A 137 25.00 15.97 -11.06
C ALA A 137 26.11 16.42 -10.11
N SER A 138 26.34 15.72 -8.99
CA SER A 138 27.43 16.01 -8.05
C SER A 138 28.83 15.76 -8.63
N ARG A 139 28.97 14.80 -9.55
CA ARG A 139 30.24 14.54 -10.28
C ARG A 139 30.51 15.51 -11.44
N ARG A 140 29.50 16.26 -11.89
CA ARG A 140 29.63 17.26 -12.97
C ARG A 140 29.96 18.68 -12.49
N LYS A 141 30.17 18.92 -11.19
CA LYS A 141 30.71 20.22 -10.73
C LYS A 141 32.17 20.31 -11.18
N PRO A 142 32.57 21.28 -12.02
CA PRO A 142 33.92 21.43 -12.46
C PRO A 142 34.79 21.83 -11.26
N ALA A 143 35.96 21.20 -11.17
CA ALA A 143 37.01 21.50 -10.18
C ALA A 143 37.79 22.77 -10.55
N HIS A 144 37.10 23.84 -10.94
CA HIS A 144 37.76 25.12 -11.23
C HIS A 144 36.91 26.26 -10.70
N ALA A 145 37.06 26.59 -9.43
CA ALA A 145 36.67 27.87 -8.85
C ALA A 145 37.43 28.18 -7.55
N GLU A 146 38.76 27.88 -7.55
CA GLU A 146 39.69 28.37 -6.52
C GLU A 146 41.02 28.70 -7.18
N GLU A 147 41.02 29.78 -7.98
CA GLU A 147 42.27 30.50 -8.33
C GLU A 147 41.84 31.84 -8.95
N ALA A 148 41.38 32.77 -8.14
CA ALA A 148 41.44 34.21 -8.42
C ALA A 148 41.07 35.01 -7.16
N ALA A 149 42.02 35.20 -6.24
CA ALA A 149 42.05 36.35 -5.32
C ALA A 149 43.53 36.56 -4.94
#